data_e59192f80640a97a46f72d3a71ec3829
#
_entry.id   e59192f80640a97a46f72d3a71ec3829
#
_cell.length_a   1.000
_cell.length_b   1.000
_cell.length_c   1.000
_cell.angle_alpha   90.00
_cell.angle_beta   90.00
_cell.angle_gamma   90.00
#
_symmetry.space_group_name_H-M   'P 1'
#
loop_
_entity.id
_entity.type
_entity.pdbx_description
1 polymer ?
#
loop_
_entity_poly.entity_id
_entity_poly.type
_entity_poly.pdbx_seq_one_letter_code
_entity_poly.pdbx_strand_id
1 'polypeptide(L)'
;MLIADIGGTNARFALADTDAAGFSKEQTLQCADFPSVEAAIQHYLDDIGAKGPDVICLAAAGPVVGNHIKVTNNHWVLTVDDLSDAFATDAVRLMNDFEAIAYSIPVLGDGDCLPVGFPEPKPLPEGDYSVGVVGPG
;
A
#
# COMPACT_ATOMS: atom_id res chain seq x y z
N MET A 1 -9.89 5.02 6.65
CA MET A 1 -9.36 3.95 5.77
C MET A 1 -8.00 3.51 6.30
N LEU A 2 -7.77 2.21 6.39
CA LEU A 2 -6.44 1.64 6.66
C LEU A 2 -5.68 1.51 5.33
N ILE A 3 -4.46 1.98 5.30
CA ILE A 3 -3.54 1.78 4.17
C ILE A 3 -2.27 1.09 4.64
N ALA A 4 -1.64 0.28 3.78
CA ALA A 4 -0.33 -0.28 4.07
C ALA A 4 0.52 -0.49 2.82
N ASP A 5 1.86 -0.44 3.05
CA ASP A 5 2.91 -0.86 2.13
C ASP A 5 3.64 -2.06 2.75
N ILE A 6 3.55 -3.23 2.11
CA ILE A 6 4.01 -4.51 2.65
C ILE A 6 5.13 -5.08 1.79
N GLY A 7 6.34 -4.99 2.32
CA GLY A 7 7.52 -5.59 1.73
C GLY A 7 7.83 -6.99 2.27
N GLY A 8 8.98 -7.53 1.86
CA GLY A 8 9.45 -8.82 2.34
C GLY A 8 9.80 -8.87 3.82
N THR A 9 10.25 -7.77 4.40
CA THR A 9 10.73 -7.68 5.79
C THR A 9 9.85 -6.82 6.67
N ASN A 10 9.40 -5.69 6.14
CA ASN A 10 8.65 -4.68 6.88
C ASN A 10 7.26 -4.49 6.28
N ALA A 11 6.29 -4.22 7.13
CA ALA A 11 4.97 -3.72 6.77
C ALA A 11 4.77 -2.33 7.41
N ARG A 12 4.45 -1.34 6.59
CA ARG A 12 4.19 0.03 7.01
C ARG A 12 2.71 0.30 6.94
N PHE A 13 2.10 0.65 8.06
CA PHE A 13 0.67 0.91 8.19
C PHE A 13 0.42 2.39 8.47
N ALA A 14 -0.71 2.90 8.00
CA ALA A 14 -1.19 4.24 8.32
C ALA A 14 -2.72 4.32 8.22
N LEU A 15 -3.29 5.37 8.80
CA LEU A 15 -4.68 5.75 8.58
C LEU A 15 -4.75 6.91 7.60
N ALA A 16 -5.46 6.71 6.49
CA ALA A 16 -5.75 7.76 5.52
C ALA A 16 -7.18 8.28 5.69
N ASP A 17 -7.34 9.58 5.52
CA ASP A 17 -8.64 10.22 5.41
C ASP A 17 -9.13 10.11 3.95
N THR A 18 -10.40 9.77 3.76
CA THR A 18 -11.00 9.71 2.42
C THR A 18 -11.36 11.09 1.86
N ASP A 19 -11.52 12.08 2.74
CA ASP A 19 -11.96 13.44 2.40
C ASP A 19 -10.80 14.45 2.28
N ALA A 20 -9.60 14.05 2.70
CA ALA A 20 -8.40 14.88 2.66
C ALA A 20 -7.21 14.11 2.11
N ALA A 21 -6.39 14.76 1.29
CA ALA A 21 -5.11 14.18 0.87
C ALA A 21 -4.18 14.10 2.08
N GLY A 22 -3.82 12.88 2.50
CA GLY A 22 -2.88 12.66 3.58
C GLY A 22 -3.16 11.41 4.40
N PHE A 23 -2.22 11.10 5.27
CA PHE A 23 -2.31 9.98 6.20
C PHE A 23 -1.69 10.34 7.55
N SER A 24 -2.00 9.55 8.55
CA SER A 24 -1.54 9.75 9.92
C SER A 24 -1.29 8.41 10.61
N LYS A 25 -0.74 8.46 11.82
CA LYS A 25 -0.50 7.26 12.63
C LYS A 25 0.38 6.23 11.95
N GLU A 26 1.35 6.68 11.15
CA GLU A 26 2.28 5.76 10.50
C GLU A 26 3.07 4.94 11.50
N GLN A 27 3.11 3.63 11.28
CA GLN A 27 3.95 2.67 12.01
C GLN A 27 4.56 1.65 11.05
N THR A 28 5.79 1.24 11.34
CA THR A 28 6.47 0.17 10.64
C THR A 28 6.65 -1.02 11.58
N LEU A 29 6.16 -2.18 11.18
CA LEU A 29 6.26 -3.44 11.90
C LEU A 29 7.14 -4.43 11.14
N GLN A 30 7.85 -5.29 11.88
CA GLN A 30 8.60 -6.39 11.28
C GLN A 30 7.65 -7.54 10.94
N CYS A 31 7.60 -7.96 9.68
CA CYS A 31 6.70 -9.04 9.26
C CYS A 31 6.98 -10.36 10.01
N ALA A 32 8.23 -10.60 10.38
CA ALA A 32 8.63 -11.82 11.10
C ALA A 32 8.03 -11.94 12.52
N ASP A 33 7.60 -10.82 13.12
CA ASP A 33 7.05 -10.81 14.47
C ASP A 33 5.57 -11.24 14.51
N PHE A 34 4.92 -11.37 13.35
CA PHE A 34 3.49 -11.69 13.25
C PHE A 34 3.24 -12.91 12.36
N PRO A 35 2.30 -13.79 12.75
CA PRO A 35 1.99 -14.98 11.96
C PRO A 35 1.29 -14.66 10.64
N SER A 36 0.59 -13.53 10.55
CA SER A 36 -0.15 -13.10 9.35
C SER A 36 -0.31 -11.59 9.31
N VAL A 37 -0.77 -11.06 8.18
CA VAL A 37 -1.06 -9.63 8.01
C VAL A 37 -2.21 -9.18 8.89
N GLU A 38 -3.24 -10.02 9.11
CA GLU A 38 -4.38 -9.72 9.97
C GLU A 38 -3.90 -9.51 11.42
N ALA A 39 -2.99 -10.36 11.90
CA ALA A 39 -2.41 -10.21 13.23
C ALA A 39 -1.60 -8.91 13.38
N ALA A 40 -0.85 -8.54 12.35
CA ALA A 40 -0.09 -7.29 12.33
C ALA A 40 -1.02 -6.06 12.27
N ILE A 41 -2.08 -6.11 11.47
CA ILE A 41 -3.10 -5.05 11.40
C ILE A 41 -3.81 -4.91 12.75
N GLN A 42 -4.22 -6.01 13.38
CA GLN A 42 -4.89 -5.96 14.69
C GLN A 42 -3.98 -5.32 15.74
N HIS A 43 -2.71 -5.74 15.79
CA HIS A 43 -1.71 -5.15 16.68
C HIS A 43 -1.55 -3.63 16.45
N TYR A 44 -1.42 -3.22 15.18
CA TYR A 44 -1.34 -1.80 14.80
C TYR A 44 -2.56 -1.01 15.28
N LEU A 45 -3.78 -1.52 15.05
CA LEU A 45 -5.02 -0.85 15.45
C LEU A 45 -5.14 -0.73 16.97
N ASP A 46 -4.76 -1.78 17.72
CA ASP A 46 -4.77 -1.78 19.18
C ASP A 46 -3.78 -0.74 19.73
N ASP A 47 -2.58 -0.66 19.15
CA ASP A 47 -1.53 0.26 19.61
C ASP A 47 -1.90 1.73 19.39
N ILE A 48 -2.57 2.05 18.28
CA ILE A 48 -3.05 3.41 18.01
C ILE A 48 -4.41 3.74 18.64
N GLY A 49 -5.06 2.76 19.30
CA GLY A 49 -6.38 2.90 19.92
C GLY A 49 -7.50 3.11 18.89
N ALA A 50 -7.36 2.57 17.69
CA ALA A 50 -8.35 2.69 16.62
C ALA A 50 -9.32 1.50 16.62
N LYS A 51 -10.53 1.74 16.11
CA LYS A 51 -11.50 0.68 15.80
C LYS A 51 -11.14 0.02 14.46
N GLY A 52 -11.80 -1.11 14.18
CA GLY A 52 -11.69 -1.77 12.87
C GLY A 52 -11.95 -0.79 11.72
N PRO A 53 -11.20 -0.89 10.62
CA PRO A 53 -11.33 0.02 9.48
C PRO A 53 -12.55 -0.32 8.61
N ASP A 54 -13.28 0.70 8.15
CA ASP A 54 -14.36 0.51 7.18
C ASP A 54 -13.83 0.17 5.77
N VAL A 55 -12.59 0.56 5.47
CA VAL A 55 -11.92 0.33 4.19
C VAL A 55 -10.48 -0.08 4.43
N ILE A 56 -10.02 -1.11 3.73
CA ILE A 56 -8.64 -1.61 3.76
C ILE A 56 -8.05 -1.54 2.34
N CYS A 57 -6.90 -0.88 2.19
CA CYS A 57 -6.17 -0.80 0.94
C CYS A 57 -4.70 -1.15 1.18
N LEU A 58 -4.26 -2.31 0.71
CA LEU A 58 -2.91 -2.82 0.93
C LEU A 58 -2.15 -2.92 -0.39
N ALA A 59 -0.98 -2.30 -0.45
CA ALA A 59 0.01 -2.52 -1.48
C ALA A 59 1.03 -3.55 -0.98
N ALA A 60 1.39 -4.53 -1.79
CA ALA A 60 2.34 -5.55 -1.38
C ALA A 60 3.29 -5.97 -2.51
N ALA A 61 4.53 -6.30 -2.11
CA ALA A 61 5.56 -6.81 -3.01
C ALA A 61 5.20 -8.23 -3.50
N GLY A 62 4.48 -8.31 -4.60
CA GLY A 62 4.06 -9.58 -5.20
C GLY A 62 2.99 -9.40 -6.27
N PRO A 63 2.79 -10.40 -7.12
CA PRO A 63 1.74 -10.36 -8.13
C PRO A 63 0.36 -10.58 -7.48
N VAL A 64 -0.63 -9.83 -7.94
CA VAL A 64 -2.03 -10.08 -7.62
C VAL A 64 -2.53 -11.24 -8.47
N VAL A 65 -3.00 -12.32 -7.84
CA VAL A 65 -3.57 -13.49 -8.51
C VAL A 65 -4.98 -13.72 -7.98
N GLY A 66 -5.98 -13.44 -8.80
CA GLY A 66 -7.37 -13.45 -8.34
C GLY A 66 -7.61 -12.44 -7.22
N ASN A 67 -7.95 -12.93 -6.02
CA ASN A 67 -8.22 -12.13 -4.83
C ASN A 67 -7.10 -12.20 -3.77
N HIS A 68 -5.87 -12.65 -4.14
CA HIS A 68 -4.78 -12.81 -3.18
C HIS A 68 -3.42 -12.33 -3.72
N ILE A 69 -2.52 -12.03 -2.78
CA ILE A 69 -1.09 -11.76 -3.02
C ILE A 69 -0.28 -12.65 -2.10
N LYS A 70 0.64 -13.43 -2.66
CA LYS A 70 1.72 -14.04 -1.89
C LYS A 70 2.89 -13.07 -1.86
N VAL A 71 3.21 -12.53 -0.68
CA VAL A 71 4.28 -11.53 -0.54
C VAL A 71 5.64 -12.14 -0.84
N THR A 72 6.41 -11.49 -1.69
CA THR A 72 7.75 -11.93 -2.07
C THR A 72 8.71 -11.84 -0.87
N ASN A 73 9.49 -12.91 -0.65
CA ASN A 73 10.44 -13.02 0.48
C ASN A 73 9.79 -12.85 1.86
N ASN A 74 8.51 -13.23 1.99
CA ASN A 74 7.73 -13.18 3.21
C ASN A 74 6.86 -14.45 3.29
N HIS A 75 6.44 -14.82 4.50
CA HIS A 75 5.57 -15.97 4.72
C HIS A 75 4.07 -15.63 4.59
N TRP A 76 3.74 -14.34 4.50
CA TRP A 76 2.35 -13.88 4.43
C TRP A 76 1.71 -14.14 3.06
N VAL A 77 0.46 -14.54 3.13
CA VAL A 77 -0.47 -14.56 2.00
C VAL A 77 -1.63 -13.65 2.39
N LEU A 78 -1.83 -12.60 1.63
CA LEU A 78 -2.93 -11.67 1.81
C LEU A 78 -4.09 -12.14 0.94
N THR A 79 -5.27 -12.31 1.51
CA THR A 79 -6.50 -12.58 0.75
C THR A 79 -7.58 -11.56 1.08
N VAL A 80 -8.39 -11.21 0.08
CA VAL A 80 -9.52 -10.30 0.29
C VAL A 80 -10.50 -10.91 1.29
N ASP A 81 -10.77 -12.20 1.17
CA ASP A 81 -11.77 -12.91 2.00
C ASP A 81 -11.34 -12.95 3.47
N ASP A 82 -10.08 -13.34 3.77
CA ASP A 82 -9.57 -13.40 5.15
C ASP A 82 -9.56 -12.01 5.81
N LEU A 83 -9.18 -10.96 5.07
CA LEU A 83 -9.20 -9.59 5.56
C LEU A 83 -10.64 -9.09 5.78
N SER A 84 -11.56 -9.41 4.87
CA SER A 84 -12.96 -9.04 5.02
C SER A 84 -13.59 -9.69 6.26
N ASP A 85 -13.31 -10.97 6.46
CA ASP A 85 -13.82 -11.71 7.62
C ASP A 85 -13.21 -11.21 8.94
N ALA A 86 -11.88 -10.97 8.96
CA ALA A 86 -11.17 -10.53 10.15
C ALA A 86 -11.62 -9.15 10.64
N PHE A 87 -11.93 -8.24 9.72
CA PHE A 87 -12.24 -6.83 10.06
C PHE A 87 -13.71 -6.44 9.80
N ALA A 88 -14.56 -7.39 9.41
CA ALA A 88 -15.98 -7.20 9.13
C ALA A 88 -16.24 -6.05 8.13
N THR A 89 -15.47 -6.01 7.03
CA THR A 89 -15.61 -5.02 5.95
C THR A 89 -15.54 -5.67 4.58
N ASP A 90 -16.44 -5.28 3.68
CA ASP A 90 -16.43 -5.73 2.28
C ASP A 90 -15.53 -4.83 1.38
N ALA A 91 -15.03 -3.74 1.92
CA ALA A 91 -14.24 -2.76 1.18
C ALA A 91 -12.73 -3.03 1.34
N VAL A 92 -12.26 -4.15 0.77
CA VAL A 92 -10.85 -4.55 0.75
C VAL A 92 -10.29 -4.44 -0.66
N ARG A 93 -9.16 -3.73 -0.80
CA ARG A 93 -8.39 -3.64 -2.04
C ARG A 93 -6.98 -4.13 -1.80
N LEU A 94 -6.55 -5.10 -2.59
CA LEU A 94 -5.15 -5.52 -2.71
C LEU A 94 -4.59 -5.04 -4.04
N MET A 95 -3.35 -4.56 -4.03
CA MET A 95 -2.64 -4.15 -5.24
C MET A 95 -1.15 -4.49 -5.14
N ASN A 96 -0.51 -4.59 -6.28
CA ASN A 96 0.94 -4.70 -6.32
C ASN A 96 1.58 -3.35 -5.90
N ASP A 97 2.76 -3.37 -5.29
CA ASP A 97 3.49 -2.17 -4.85
C ASP A 97 3.77 -1.18 -6.00
N PHE A 98 4.16 -1.66 -7.19
CA PHE A 98 4.33 -0.81 -8.38
C PHE A 98 3.01 -0.27 -8.95
N GLU A 99 1.91 -1.02 -8.81
CA GLU A 99 0.56 -0.52 -9.11
C GLU A 99 0.22 0.68 -8.22
N ALA A 100 0.53 0.60 -6.92
CA ALA A 100 0.33 1.72 -5.99
C ALA A 100 1.18 2.94 -6.36
N ILE A 101 2.46 2.75 -6.75
CA ILE A 101 3.31 3.83 -7.25
C ILE A 101 2.71 4.44 -8.53
N ALA A 102 2.21 3.63 -9.46
CA ALA A 102 1.58 4.16 -10.68
C ALA A 102 0.36 5.05 -10.36
N TYR A 103 -0.47 4.67 -9.39
CA TYR A 103 -1.58 5.49 -8.91
C TYR A 103 -1.15 6.78 -8.23
N SER A 104 0.05 6.86 -7.66
CA SER A 104 0.55 8.08 -7.03
C SER A 104 1.00 9.15 -8.02
N ILE A 105 1.38 8.79 -9.25
CA ILE A 105 1.98 9.70 -10.25
C ILE A 105 1.16 10.99 -10.47
N PRO A 106 -0.18 10.95 -10.63
CA PRO A 106 -0.95 12.18 -10.87
C PRO A 106 -0.98 13.16 -9.69
N VAL A 107 -0.59 12.71 -8.48
CA VAL A 107 -0.61 13.54 -7.26
C VAL A 107 0.79 13.96 -6.80
N LEU A 108 1.85 13.50 -7.48
CA LEU A 108 3.21 13.93 -7.21
C LEU A 108 3.42 15.38 -7.67
N GLY A 109 4.05 16.17 -6.81
CA GLY A 109 4.46 17.55 -7.10
C GLY A 109 5.96 17.67 -7.41
N ASP A 110 6.38 18.88 -7.75
CA ASP A 110 7.79 19.19 -8.10
C ASP A 110 8.79 18.82 -6.99
N GLY A 111 8.36 18.81 -5.72
CA GLY A 111 9.18 18.44 -4.57
C GLY A 111 9.34 16.94 -4.35
N ASP A 112 8.51 16.11 -5.00
CA ASP A 112 8.48 14.66 -4.81
C ASP A 112 9.35 13.92 -5.81
N CYS A 113 9.85 14.60 -6.84
CA CYS A 113 10.59 14.02 -7.94
C CYS A 113 11.96 14.68 -8.11
N LEU A 114 12.98 13.86 -8.39
CA LEU A 114 14.29 14.32 -8.80
C LEU A 114 14.52 13.94 -10.26
N PRO A 115 14.98 14.89 -11.09
CA PRO A 115 15.31 14.59 -12.48
C PRO A 115 16.55 13.69 -12.56
N VAL A 116 16.47 12.65 -13.39
CA VAL A 116 17.59 11.73 -13.63
C VAL A 116 17.91 11.70 -15.12
N GLY A 117 19.13 12.08 -15.49
CA GLY A 117 19.61 12.02 -16.86
C GLY A 117 19.23 13.24 -17.72
N PHE A 118 19.34 13.08 -19.04
CA PHE A 118 19.00 14.07 -20.05
C PHE A 118 18.00 13.47 -21.04
N PRO A 119 17.02 14.24 -21.60
CA PRO A 119 16.76 15.67 -21.41
C PRO A 119 16.10 16.00 -20.05
N GLU A 120 15.96 17.29 -19.76
CA GLU A 120 15.25 17.74 -18.56
C GLU A 120 13.82 17.18 -18.47
N PRO A 121 13.32 16.94 -17.26
CA PRO A 121 11.97 16.46 -17.05
C PRO A 121 10.94 17.36 -17.73
N LYS A 122 9.94 16.75 -18.32
CA LYS A 122 8.80 17.49 -18.88
C LYS A 122 7.61 17.30 -17.95
N PRO A 123 6.73 18.31 -17.85
CA PRO A 123 5.46 18.13 -17.16
C PRO A 123 4.66 17.00 -17.82
N LEU A 124 3.80 16.34 -17.04
CA LEU A 124 2.89 15.33 -17.57
C LEU A 124 2.03 15.94 -18.68
N PRO A 125 1.81 15.24 -19.80
CA PRO A 125 0.96 15.74 -20.87
C PRO A 125 -0.48 15.93 -20.40
N GLU A 126 -1.21 16.86 -21.03
CA GLU A 126 -2.65 16.95 -20.87
C GLU A 126 -3.34 15.83 -21.65
N GLY A 127 -4.44 15.29 -21.13
CA GLY A 127 -5.23 14.23 -21.75
C GLY A 127 -4.70 12.83 -21.45
N ASP A 128 -4.98 11.87 -22.34
CA ASP A 128 -4.59 10.47 -22.15
C ASP A 128 -3.09 10.30 -22.43
N TYR A 129 -2.38 9.71 -21.48
CA TYR A 129 -0.95 9.40 -21.63
C TYR A 129 -0.61 8.07 -20.94
N SER A 130 0.54 7.52 -21.29
CA SER A 130 1.09 6.32 -20.65
C SER A 130 2.38 6.66 -19.91
N VAL A 131 2.51 6.15 -18.70
CA VAL A 131 3.71 6.30 -17.87
C VAL A 131 4.29 4.93 -17.56
N GLY A 132 5.59 4.77 -17.78
CA GLY A 132 6.34 3.60 -17.35
C GLY A 132 6.87 3.81 -15.93
N VAL A 133 6.58 2.87 -15.03
CA VAL A 133 7.14 2.84 -13.68
C VAL A 133 8.19 1.74 -13.61
N VAL A 134 9.43 2.09 -13.26
CA VAL A 134 10.56 1.16 -13.19
C VAL A 134 11.24 1.30 -11.83
N GLY A 135 11.32 0.21 -11.09
CA GLY A 135 12.09 0.11 -9.86
C GLY A 135 13.36 -0.70 -10.11
N PRO A 136 14.54 -0.11 -10.03
CA PRO A 136 15.79 -0.88 -10.05
C PRO A 136 15.87 -1.69 -8.75
N GLY A 137 15.92 -3.04 -8.89
CA GLY A 137 16.06 -3.98 -7.76
C GLY A 137 17.47 -4.04 -7.21
#